data_720a4bb5073b6867336496528f57dc37
#
_entry.id   720a4bb5073b6867336496528f57dc37
#
_cell.length_a   1.000
_cell.length_b   1.000
_cell.length_c   1.000
_cell.angle_alpha   90.00
_cell.angle_beta   90.00
_cell.angle_gamma   90.00
#
_symmetry.space_group_name_H-M   'P 1'
#
loop_
_entity.id
_entity.type
_entity.pdbx_description
1 polymer ?
#
loop_
_entity_poly.entity_id
_entity_poly.type
_entity_poly.pdbx_seq_one_letter_code
_entity_poly.pdbx_strand_id
1 'polypeptide(L)'
;MTELLVKNACVIDPIRGINGEIMDIAIRDGRIVESVSDRAEVIDAQRCLTLPGGIDSHTHVCGTKVNFGRYMSPEDMRAGRTQRRGKMHVTSGYYVPTTFGNSYRYSAMGYTTLLEGAMAPLEARHTHEEFTATPHQDMMANTLFDGNWAVMDAVREKNIKKAAAIVGWTLNAVKGYGIKLTNPGGTEAWGWGEDLTGIHEMVPHFEVTPAEIISTMIRANELLKLPHSVHLHCNNLGKPGNYQTTLETFELVPDLNSDRQTLYATHVQFHAYGGGHGATSVQRQKRLRVRSIANPRLSWTWARSCSAEIGRAHV
;
A
#
# COMPACT_ATOMS: atom_id res chain seq x y z
N MET A 1 15.23 9.58 -29.36
CA MET A 1 15.71 10.04 -28.03
C MET A 1 14.92 11.27 -27.69
N THR A 2 14.20 11.18 -26.56
CA THR A 2 13.42 12.31 -26.04
C THR A 2 14.29 13.08 -25.06
N GLU A 3 14.55 14.35 -25.35
CA GLU A 3 15.33 15.23 -24.49
C GLU A 3 14.45 16.35 -23.97
N LEU A 4 14.54 16.62 -22.67
CA LEU A 4 13.81 17.67 -21.99
C LEU A 4 14.76 18.46 -21.06
N LEU A 5 14.62 19.78 -21.06
CA LEU A 5 15.30 20.67 -20.14
C LEU A 5 14.27 21.44 -19.30
N VAL A 6 14.22 21.16 -18.02
CA VAL A 6 13.42 21.97 -17.06
C VAL A 6 14.31 23.08 -16.54
N LYS A 7 14.04 24.33 -16.94
CA LYS A 7 14.80 25.51 -16.54
C LYS A 7 14.23 26.19 -15.30
N ASN A 8 15.11 26.85 -14.56
CA ASN A 8 14.74 27.70 -13.42
C ASN A 8 13.91 26.98 -12.36
N ALA A 9 14.16 25.69 -12.12
CA ALA A 9 13.45 24.89 -11.10
C ALA A 9 13.97 25.22 -9.70
N CYS A 10 13.07 25.46 -8.73
CA CYS A 10 13.43 25.53 -7.31
C CYS A 10 13.41 24.10 -6.74
N VAL A 11 14.58 23.45 -6.73
CA VAL A 11 14.70 22.02 -6.45
C VAL A 11 14.80 21.73 -4.97
N ILE A 12 14.01 20.74 -4.50
CA ILE A 12 14.16 20.15 -3.17
C ILE A 12 14.36 18.63 -3.35
N ASP A 13 15.55 18.15 -3.03
CA ASP A 13 15.91 16.73 -3.02
C ASP A 13 16.71 16.42 -1.75
N PRO A 14 16.04 16.00 -0.66
CA PRO A 14 16.72 15.74 0.62
C PRO A 14 17.78 14.64 0.55
N ILE A 15 17.63 13.67 -0.38
CA ILE A 15 18.61 12.59 -0.53
C ILE A 15 19.95 13.12 -1.06
N ARG A 16 19.89 14.13 -1.93
CA ARG A 16 21.07 14.79 -2.49
C ARG A 16 21.50 16.06 -1.72
N GLY A 17 20.78 16.39 -0.65
CA GLY A 17 21.04 17.58 0.16
C GLY A 17 20.65 18.90 -0.52
N ILE A 18 19.85 18.88 -1.57
CA ILE A 18 19.37 20.07 -2.28
C ILE A 18 18.12 20.60 -1.56
N ASN A 19 18.13 21.89 -1.21
CA ASN A 19 17.05 22.49 -0.41
C ASN A 19 16.64 23.88 -0.92
N GLY A 20 16.01 23.93 -2.09
CA GLY A 20 15.48 25.18 -2.64
C GLY A 20 16.43 25.92 -3.58
N GLU A 21 17.44 25.26 -4.09
CA GLU A 21 18.37 25.82 -5.07
C GLU A 21 17.68 25.97 -6.43
N ILE A 22 17.98 27.11 -7.09
CA ILE A 22 17.49 27.35 -8.45
C ILE A 22 18.47 26.71 -9.42
N MET A 23 18.01 25.71 -10.15
CA MET A 23 18.84 24.98 -11.10
C MET A 23 18.03 24.43 -12.26
N ASP A 24 18.74 24.05 -13.32
CA ASP A 24 18.17 23.39 -14.48
C ASP A 24 18.26 21.87 -14.29
N ILE A 25 17.25 21.14 -14.78
CA ILE A 25 17.23 19.67 -14.76
C ILE A 25 17.19 19.18 -16.21
N ALA A 26 18.28 18.53 -16.62
CA ALA A 26 18.39 17.92 -17.95
C ALA A 26 17.91 16.46 -17.90
N ILE A 27 17.05 16.07 -18.81
CA ILE A 27 16.45 14.73 -18.87
C ILE A 27 16.63 14.16 -20.28
N ARG A 28 17.13 12.94 -20.39
CA ARG A 28 17.23 12.18 -21.64
C ARG A 28 16.68 10.77 -21.44
N ASP A 29 15.73 10.37 -22.29
CA ASP A 29 15.10 9.05 -22.25
C ASP A 29 14.60 8.65 -20.86
N GLY A 30 13.95 9.62 -20.17
CA GLY A 30 13.39 9.44 -18.83
C GLY A 30 14.38 9.42 -17.68
N ARG A 31 15.64 9.77 -17.92
CA ARG A 31 16.69 9.83 -16.87
C ARG A 31 17.28 11.21 -16.73
N ILE A 32 17.56 11.64 -15.51
CA ILE A 32 18.31 12.86 -15.24
C ILE A 32 19.75 12.64 -15.71
N VAL A 33 20.26 13.58 -16.49
CA VAL A 33 21.62 13.59 -17.05
C VAL A 33 22.30 14.93 -16.79
N GLU A 34 23.61 15.04 -17.04
CA GLU A 34 24.34 16.29 -16.85
C GLU A 34 23.95 17.39 -17.84
N SER A 35 23.67 17.01 -19.09
CA SER A 35 23.28 17.94 -20.14
C SER A 35 22.47 17.28 -21.24
N VAL A 36 21.71 18.09 -21.97
CA VAL A 36 20.97 17.74 -23.17
C VAL A 36 21.38 18.64 -24.33
N SER A 37 20.97 18.27 -25.53
CA SER A 37 21.27 19.06 -26.73
C SER A 37 20.44 20.36 -26.79
N ASP A 38 20.87 21.31 -27.65
CA ASP A 38 20.10 22.52 -27.91
C ASP A 38 18.74 22.29 -28.60
N ARG A 39 18.46 21.05 -28.96
CA ARG A 39 17.17 20.62 -29.57
C ARG A 39 16.21 20.05 -28.53
N ALA A 40 16.61 19.99 -27.24
CA ALA A 40 15.75 19.51 -26.17
C ALA A 40 14.48 20.37 -26.05
N GLU A 41 13.37 19.75 -25.76
CA GLU A 41 12.17 20.47 -25.34
C GLU A 41 12.47 21.24 -24.05
N VAL A 42 12.01 22.49 -23.95
CA VAL A 42 12.28 23.33 -22.78
C VAL A 42 10.98 23.64 -22.05
N ILE A 43 10.98 23.36 -20.76
CA ILE A 43 9.94 23.79 -19.80
C ILE A 43 10.56 24.79 -18.85
N ASP A 44 10.09 26.03 -18.81
CA ASP A 44 10.50 26.99 -17.79
C ASP A 44 9.64 26.77 -16.53
N ALA A 45 10.26 26.30 -15.47
CA ALA A 45 9.60 26.07 -14.18
C ALA A 45 9.30 27.38 -13.42
N GLN A 46 9.79 28.53 -13.89
CA GLN A 46 9.49 29.86 -13.31
C GLN A 46 9.69 29.91 -11.79
N ARG A 47 10.72 29.23 -11.28
CA ARG A 47 11.03 29.06 -9.87
C ARG A 47 9.98 28.27 -9.08
N CYS A 48 9.11 27.53 -9.75
CA CYS A 48 8.22 26.60 -9.05
C CYS A 48 8.99 25.54 -8.29
N LEU A 49 8.44 25.13 -7.15
CA LEU A 49 8.98 24.02 -6.38
C LEU A 49 8.97 22.74 -7.22
N THR A 50 10.13 22.12 -7.31
CA THR A 50 10.35 20.88 -8.06
C THR A 50 10.89 19.83 -7.10
N LEU A 51 10.12 18.75 -6.96
CA LEU A 51 10.43 17.64 -6.06
C LEU A 51 10.44 16.33 -6.82
N PRO A 52 11.10 15.28 -6.29
CA PRO A 52 10.85 13.92 -6.74
C PRO A 52 9.36 13.61 -6.67
N GLY A 53 8.84 12.88 -7.65
CA GLY A 53 7.44 12.50 -7.67
C GLY A 53 7.02 11.71 -6.45
N GLY A 54 5.82 11.97 -5.92
CA GLY A 54 5.29 11.28 -4.76
C GLY A 54 5.06 9.78 -5.03
N ILE A 55 5.35 8.95 -4.03
CA ILE A 55 5.06 7.51 -4.04
C ILE A 55 4.00 7.23 -2.99
N ASP A 56 2.81 6.75 -3.41
CA ASP A 56 1.84 6.21 -2.48
C ASP A 56 2.08 4.72 -2.29
N SER A 57 2.66 4.37 -1.16
CA SER A 57 3.05 3.00 -0.83
C SER A 57 1.90 2.12 -0.34
N HIS A 58 0.68 2.65 -0.20
CA HIS A 58 -0.50 1.89 0.18
C HIS A 58 -1.78 2.57 -0.29
N THR A 59 -2.29 2.15 -1.42
CA THR A 59 -3.56 2.64 -1.96
C THR A 59 -4.44 1.49 -2.47
N HIS A 60 -5.71 1.76 -2.68
CA HIS A 60 -6.65 0.83 -3.30
C HIS A 60 -7.32 1.53 -4.48
N VAL A 61 -6.67 1.48 -5.64
CA VAL A 61 -7.09 2.19 -6.86
C VAL A 61 -7.63 1.28 -7.95
N CYS A 62 -7.35 -0.01 -7.87
CA CYS A 62 -7.70 -0.99 -8.90
C CYS A 62 -8.09 -2.34 -8.32
N GLY A 63 -8.56 -3.22 -9.20
CA GLY A 63 -8.98 -4.57 -8.84
C GLY A 63 -10.40 -4.64 -8.28
N THR A 64 -10.78 -5.83 -7.86
CA THR A 64 -12.15 -6.18 -7.50
C THR A 64 -12.72 -5.36 -6.36
N LYS A 65 -11.92 -5.03 -5.36
CA LYS A 65 -12.36 -4.21 -4.22
C LYS A 65 -12.96 -2.87 -4.66
N VAL A 66 -12.25 -2.21 -5.56
CA VAL A 66 -12.67 -0.91 -6.12
C VAL A 66 -13.90 -1.09 -6.98
N ASN A 67 -13.98 -2.17 -7.75
CA ASN A 67 -15.14 -2.51 -8.56
C ASN A 67 -16.38 -2.79 -7.70
N PHE A 68 -16.24 -3.57 -6.62
CA PHE A 68 -17.32 -3.77 -5.65
C PHE A 68 -17.79 -2.47 -5.02
N GLY A 69 -16.88 -1.59 -4.62
CA GLY A 69 -17.22 -0.26 -4.11
C GLY A 69 -18.11 0.52 -5.08
N ARG A 70 -17.79 0.46 -6.39
CA ARG A 70 -18.62 1.09 -7.43
C ARG A 70 -20.00 0.44 -7.56
N TYR A 71 -20.10 -0.88 -7.50
CA TYR A 71 -21.38 -1.59 -7.55
C TYR A 71 -22.27 -1.31 -6.33
N MET A 72 -21.67 -1.11 -5.17
CA MET A 72 -22.40 -0.80 -3.94
C MET A 72 -22.88 0.65 -3.86
N SER A 73 -22.32 1.55 -4.65
CA SER A 73 -22.68 2.97 -4.67
C SER A 73 -23.02 3.46 -6.09
N PRO A 74 -24.10 2.93 -6.73
CA PRO A 74 -24.45 3.32 -8.10
C PRO A 74 -24.86 4.78 -8.22
N GLU A 75 -25.36 5.40 -7.16
CA GLU A 75 -25.67 6.83 -7.08
C GLU A 75 -24.43 7.71 -7.26
N ASP A 76 -23.28 7.28 -6.77
CA ASP A 76 -22.02 7.98 -6.93
C ASP A 76 -21.63 8.08 -8.42
N MET A 77 -21.84 7.00 -9.17
CA MET A 77 -21.62 6.98 -10.61
C MET A 77 -22.56 7.94 -11.35
N ARG A 78 -23.79 8.13 -10.87
CA ARG A 78 -24.74 9.08 -11.46
C ARG A 78 -24.34 10.52 -11.17
N ALA A 79 -23.94 10.83 -9.95
CA ALA A 79 -23.52 12.18 -9.55
C ALA A 79 -22.21 12.60 -10.28
N GLY A 80 -21.31 11.65 -10.50
CA GLY A 80 -20.03 11.89 -11.17
C GLY A 80 -20.07 11.93 -12.69
N ARG A 81 -21.25 12.01 -13.32
CA ARG A 81 -21.36 12.06 -14.77
C ARG A 81 -20.71 13.31 -15.35
N THR A 82 -19.72 13.11 -16.17
CA THR A 82 -19.10 14.16 -16.96
C THR A 82 -19.63 14.09 -18.40
N GLN A 83 -20.25 15.16 -18.86
CA GLN A 83 -20.67 15.26 -20.26
C GLN A 83 -19.44 15.39 -21.16
N ARG A 84 -19.30 14.50 -22.11
CA ARG A 84 -18.30 14.62 -23.19
C ARG A 84 -18.94 15.08 -24.49
N ARG A 85 -18.10 15.55 -25.41
CA ARG A 85 -18.54 15.92 -26.75
C ARG A 85 -19.31 14.77 -27.42
N GLY A 86 -20.52 15.07 -27.91
CA GLY A 86 -21.39 14.11 -28.57
C GLY A 86 -22.21 13.26 -27.58
N LYS A 87 -22.57 12.04 -27.99
CA LYS A 87 -23.43 11.14 -27.22
C LYS A 87 -22.70 10.29 -26.16
N MET A 88 -21.37 10.44 -26.05
CA MET A 88 -20.59 9.67 -25.09
C MET A 88 -20.61 10.33 -23.70
N HIS A 89 -21.04 9.56 -22.73
CA HIS A 89 -20.94 9.92 -21.33
C HIS A 89 -19.88 9.08 -20.65
N VAL A 90 -19.01 9.71 -19.87
CA VAL A 90 -18.07 9.01 -19.00
C VAL A 90 -18.44 9.30 -17.56
N THR A 91 -18.63 8.26 -16.80
CA THR A 91 -18.80 8.36 -15.35
C THR A 91 -17.52 7.86 -14.69
N SER A 92 -16.89 8.70 -13.88
CA SER A 92 -15.71 8.29 -13.11
C SER A 92 -16.04 8.01 -11.64
N GLY A 93 -17.28 8.25 -11.22
CA GLY A 93 -17.69 8.29 -9.82
C GLY A 93 -17.06 9.48 -9.08
N TYR A 94 -17.56 9.78 -7.91
CA TYR A 94 -17.04 10.84 -7.05
C TYR A 94 -16.24 10.27 -5.87
N TYR A 95 -16.79 9.30 -5.15
CA TYR A 95 -16.17 8.62 -4.00
C TYR A 95 -15.33 7.42 -4.43
N VAL A 96 -15.82 6.62 -5.37
CA VAL A 96 -15.13 5.44 -5.89
C VAL A 96 -14.94 5.58 -7.40
N PRO A 97 -14.03 6.44 -7.84
CA PRO A 97 -13.78 6.67 -9.26
C PRO A 97 -13.12 5.43 -9.90
N THR A 98 -13.11 5.42 -11.24
CA THR A 98 -12.35 4.41 -12.00
C THR A 98 -10.86 4.56 -11.72
N THR A 99 -10.08 3.50 -11.94
CA THR A 99 -8.61 3.53 -11.84
C THR A 99 -8.03 4.69 -12.65
N PHE A 100 -8.49 4.85 -13.88
CA PHE A 100 -8.12 5.98 -14.73
C PHE A 100 -8.46 7.35 -14.14
N GLY A 101 -9.67 7.52 -13.57
CA GLY A 101 -10.08 8.77 -12.91
C GLY A 101 -9.26 9.08 -11.66
N ASN A 102 -8.93 8.04 -10.88
CA ASN A 102 -8.07 8.15 -9.71
C ASN A 102 -6.67 8.61 -10.09
N SER A 103 -6.09 8.04 -11.14
CA SER A 103 -4.73 8.34 -11.54
C SER A 103 -4.55 9.82 -11.91
N TYR A 104 -5.52 10.45 -12.54
CA TYR A 104 -5.50 11.90 -12.77
C TYR A 104 -5.52 12.70 -11.47
N ARG A 105 -6.29 12.25 -10.47
CA ARG A 105 -6.32 12.92 -9.16
C ARG A 105 -4.97 12.80 -8.46
N TYR A 106 -4.36 11.62 -8.50
CA TYR A 106 -3.02 11.40 -7.95
C TYR A 106 -1.96 12.23 -8.66
N SER A 107 -2.02 12.31 -10.00
CA SER A 107 -1.11 13.17 -10.79
C SER A 107 -1.26 14.64 -10.41
N ALA A 108 -2.49 15.12 -10.23
CA ALA A 108 -2.75 16.49 -9.80
C ALA A 108 -2.20 16.80 -8.39
N MET A 109 -2.05 15.79 -7.55
CA MET A 109 -1.42 15.91 -6.22
C MET A 109 0.10 15.71 -6.25
N GLY A 110 0.69 15.44 -7.43
CA GLY A 110 2.15 15.24 -7.58
C GLY A 110 2.63 13.82 -7.34
N TYR A 111 1.74 12.84 -7.26
CA TYR A 111 2.15 11.43 -7.20
C TYR A 111 2.47 10.90 -8.59
N THR A 112 3.57 10.16 -8.69
CA THR A 112 4.02 9.52 -9.92
C THR A 112 3.99 8.00 -9.84
N THR A 113 3.95 7.45 -8.63
CA THR A 113 3.98 6.00 -8.40
C THR A 113 2.92 5.60 -7.39
N LEU A 114 2.18 4.54 -7.70
CA LEU A 114 1.13 4.00 -6.84
C LEU A 114 1.36 2.51 -6.58
N LEU A 115 1.22 2.10 -5.32
CA LEU A 115 1.25 0.70 -4.92
C LEU A 115 -0.14 0.25 -4.49
N GLU A 116 -0.82 -0.54 -5.35
CA GLU A 116 -2.05 -1.24 -4.95
C GLU A 116 -1.74 -2.20 -3.80
N GLY A 117 -2.37 -1.95 -2.66
CA GLY A 117 -2.02 -2.61 -1.40
C GLY A 117 -2.38 -4.09 -1.34
N ALA A 118 -3.30 -4.58 -2.20
CA ALA A 118 -3.83 -5.93 -2.06
C ALA A 118 -4.43 -6.49 -3.35
N MET A 119 -3.61 -7.08 -4.19
CA MET A 119 -4.02 -7.78 -5.40
C MET A 119 -4.26 -9.26 -5.10
N ALA A 120 -5.49 -9.74 -5.25
CA ALA A 120 -5.78 -11.16 -5.17
C ALA A 120 -5.16 -11.92 -6.37
N PRO A 121 -4.52 -13.08 -6.16
CA PRO A 121 -3.86 -13.81 -7.25
C PRO A 121 -4.77 -14.13 -8.45
N LEU A 122 -6.02 -14.51 -8.19
CA LEU A 122 -6.99 -14.83 -9.25
C LEU A 122 -7.43 -13.62 -10.07
N GLU A 123 -7.19 -12.41 -9.60
CA GLU A 123 -7.59 -11.16 -10.23
C GLU A 123 -6.39 -10.36 -10.78
N ALA A 124 -5.22 -10.96 -10.73
CA ALA A 124 -3.98 -10.30 -11.17
C ALA A 124 -4.08 -9.79 -12.61
N ARG A 125 -4.64 -10.59 -13.52
CA ARG A 125 -4.83 -10.18 -14.91
C ARG A 125 -5.66 -8.89 -15.00
N HIS A 126 -6.81 -8.85 -14.32
CA HIS A 126 -7.68 -7.67 -14.31
C HIS A 126 -6.95 -6.44 -13.74
N THR A 127 -6.23 -6.61 -12.64
CA THR A 127 -5.43 -5.54 -12.03
C THR A 127 -4.39 -4.97 -13.00
N HIS A 128 -3.66 -5.82 -13.70
CA HIS A 128 -2.65 -5.39 -14.67
C HIS A 128 -3.27 -4.76 -15.93
N GLU A 129 -4.44 -5.20 -16.36
CA GLU A 129 -5.19 -4.54 -17.43
C GLU A 129 -5.61 -3.13 -17.04
N GLU A 130 -6.03 -2.92 -15.78
CA GLU A 130 -6.31 -1.57 -15.25
C GLU A 130 -5.04 -0.71 -15.17
N PHE A 131 -3.87 -1.29 -14.85
CA PHE A 131 -2.59 -0.57 -14.88
C PHE A 131 -2.25 -0.04 -16.27
N THR A 132 -2.44 -0.86 -17.29
CA THR A 132 -2.18 -0.44 -18.68
C THR A 132 -3.10 0.69 -19.15
N ALA A 133 -4.26 0.85 -18.52
CA ALA A 133 -5.18 1.96 -18.78
C ALA A 133 -4.75 3.28 -18.12
N THR A 134 -3.67 3.29 -17.35
CA THR A 134 -3.18 4.45 -16.59
C THR A 134 -1.71 4.78 -16.91
N PRO A 135 -1.37 5.12 -18.17
CA PRO A 135 0.01 5.21 -18.61
C PRO A 135 0.83 6.38 -18.06
N HIS A 136 0.21 7.27 -17.32
CA HIS A 136 0.85 8.45 -16.72
C HIS A 136 1.34 8.25 -15.30
N GLN A 137 1.25 7.02 -14.78
CA GLN A 137 1.79 6.66 -13.47
C GLN A 137 2.45 5.28 -13.50
N ASP A 138 3.50 5.13 -12.72
CA ASP A 138 4.07 3.82 -12.44
C ASP A 138 3.20 3.11 -11.40
N MET A 139 2.80 1.87 -11.70
CA MET A 139 1.91 1.11 -10.84
C MET A 139 2.49 -0.25 -10.47
N MET A 140 2.37 -0.59 -9.20
CA MET A 140 2.77 -1.87 -8.64
C MET A 140 1.63 -2.45 -7.79
N ALA A 141 1.68 -3.75 -7.49
CA ALA A 141 0.72 -4.38 -6.60
C ALA A 141 1.37 -5.39 -5.67
N ASN A 142 1.01 -5.32 -4.39
CA ASN A 142 1.31 -6.40 -3.44
C ASN A 142 0.29 -7.52 -3.59
N THR A 143 0.78 -8.75 -3.56
CA THR A 143 -0.06 -9.94 -3.73
C THR A 143 -0.59 -10.41 -2.38
N LEU A 144 -1.90 -10.64 -2.30
CA LEU A 144 -2.57 -11.22 -1.15
C LEU A 144 -2.22 -12.70 -1.00
N PHE A 145 -1.86 -13.07 0.23
CA PHE A 145 -1.63 -14.47 0.61
C PHE A 145 -2.61 -14.96 1.67
N ASP A 146 -3.58 -14.14 2.06
CA ASP A 146 -4.67 -14.55 2.93
C ASP A 146 -5.53 -15.60 2.22
N GLY A 147 -6.01 -16.59 2.96
CA GLY A 147 -6.79 -17.70 2.41
C GLY A 147 -6.01 -18.65 1.51
N ASN A 148 -4.70 -18.55 1.45
CA ASN A 148 -3.87 -19.48 0.68
C ASN A 148 -3.59 -20.75 1.48
N TRP A 149 -4.32 -21.82 1.19
CA TRP A 149 -4.22 -23.08 1.93
C TRP A 149 -2.85 -23.73 1.85
N ALA A 150 -2.13 -23.58 0.75
CA ALA A 150 -0.77 -24.12 0.63
C ALA A 150 0.20 -23.37 1.54
N VAL A 151 -0.01 -22.06 1.77
CA VAL A 151 0.73 -21.30 2.77
C VAL A 151 0.37 -21.77 4.17
N MET A 152 -0.93 -21.97 4.48
CA MET A 152 -1.36 -22.49 5.78
C MET A 152 -0.75 -23.84 6.09
N ASP A 153 -0.70 -24.76 5.11
CA ASP A 153 -0.02 -26.04 5.26
C ASP A 153 1.47 -25.88 5.55
N ALA A 154 2.14 -24.97 4.84
CA ALA A 154 3.56 -24.71 5.08
C ALA A 154 3.83 -24.11 6.48
N VAL A 155 2.90 -23.28 6.98
CA VAL A 155 2.95 -22.73 8.36
C VAL A 155 2.77 -23.84 9.38
N ARG A 156 1.75 -24.69 9.22
CA ARG A 156 1.48 -25.84 10.09
C ARG A 156 2.67 -26.80 10.15
N GLU A 157 3.29 -27.06 9.01
CA GLU A 157 4.50 -27.89 8.91
C GLU A 157 5.77 -27.18 9.41
N LYS A 158 5.68 -25.91 9.81
CA LYS A 158 6.83 -25.06 10.18
C LYS A 158 7.93 -25.04 9.11
N ASN A 159 7.51 -25.12 7.85
CA ASN A 159 8.40 -25.22 6.69
C ASN A 159 8.53 -23.90 5.94
N ILE A 160 9.45 -23.05 6.42
CA ILE A 160 9.70 -21.74 5.83
C ILE A 160 10.15 -21.83 4.36
N LYS A 161 10.92 -22.87 3.99
CA LYS A 161 11.35 -23.05 2.59
C LYS A 161 10.18 -23.36 1.67
N LYS A 162 9.22 -24.18 2.13
CA LYS A 162 7.98 -24.45 1.40
C LYS A 162 7.15 -23.17 1.24
N ALA A 163 6.97 -22.41 2.32
CA ALA A 163 6.29 -21.11 2.26
C ALA A 163 6.96 -20.15 1.27
N ALA A 164 8.29 -20.02 1.32
CA ALA A 164 9.04 -19.18 0.40
C ALA A 164 8.90 -19.65 -1.06
N ALA A 165 8.92 -20.95 -1.32
CA ALA A 165 8.72 -21.49 -2.67
C ALA A 165 7.33 -21.15 -3.22
N ILE A 166 6.27 -21.29 -2.41
CA ILE A 166 4.90 -20.92 -2.78
C ILE A 166 4.80 -19.43 -3.06
N VAL A 167 5.36 -18.59 -2.19
CA VAL A 167 5.38 -17.13 -2.35
C VAL A 167 6.12 -16.74 -3.63
N GLY A 168 7.34 -17.23 -3.83
CA GLY A 168 8.15 -16.90 -4.99
C GLY A 168 7.49 -17.31 -6.31
N TRP A 169 6.91 -18.51 -6.34
CA TRP A 169 6.14 -18.97 -7.50
C TRP A 169 4.93 -18.09 -7.78
N THR A 170 4.13 -17.80 -6.75
CA THR A 170 2.92 -16.97 -6.90
C THR A 170 3.27 -15.57 -7.38
N LEU A 171 4.23 -14.90 -6.74
CA LEU A 171 4.64 -13.54 -7.15
C LEU A 171 5.11 -13.49 -8.59
N ASN A 172 5.89 -14.49 -9.02
CA ASN A 172 6.33 -14.56 -10.41
C ASN A 172 5.16 -14.79 -11.39
N ALA A 173 4.22 -15.68 -11.05
CA ALA A 173 3.06 -16.00 -11.88
C ALA A 173 2.12 -14.79 -12.06
N VAL A 174 1.88 -14.03 -10.99
CA VAL A 174 0.94 -12.89 -10.99
C VAL A 174 1.63 -11.53 -11.21
N LYS A 175 2.95 -11.51 -11.41
CA LYS A 175 3.74 -10.26 -11.51
C LYS A 175 3.52 -9.33 -10.30
N GLY A 176 3.44 -9.93 -9.11
CA GLY A 176 3.29 -9.21 -7.85
C GLY A 176 4.60 -8.60 -7.37
N TYR A 177 4.52 -7.46 -6.67
CA TYR A 177 5.69 -6.75 -6.15
C TYR A 177 6.18 -7.32 -4.82
N GLY A 178 5.27 -7.64 -3.91
CA GLY A 178 5.59 -8.11 -2.57
C GLY A 178 4.43 -8.85 -1.91
N ILE A 179 4.64 -9.22 -0.65
CA ILE A 179 3.67 -9.96 0.16
C ILE A 179 2.69 -9.01 0.82
N LYS A 180 1.41 -9.27 0.69
CA LYS A 180 0.33 -8.65 1.46
C LYS A 180 -0.34 -9.67 2.35
N LEU A 181 -0.54 -9.30 3.61
CA LEU A 181 -1.41 -9.98 4.55
C LEU A 181 -2.49 -9.01 5.06
N THR A 182 -3.72 -9.48 5.17
CA THR A 182 -4.86 -8.70 5.64
C THR A 182 -5.62 -9.48 6.69
N ASN A 183 -5.54 -9.04 7.95
CA ASN A 183 -6.20 -9.75 9.07
C ASN A 183 -5.89 -11.26 9.05
N PRO A 184 -4.58 -11.66 8.98
CA PRO A 184 -4.20 -13.04 8.76
C PRO A 184 -4.81 -13.96 9.81
N GLY A 185 -5.34 -15.10 9.36
CA GLY A 185 -6.12 -16.02 10.19
C GLY A 185 -7.55 -15.56 10.48
N GLY A 186 -7.77 -14.26 10.67
CA GLY A 186 -9.11 -13.72 10.89
C GLY A 186 -9.98 -13.76 9.63
N THR A 187 -9.39 -13.57 8.46
CA THR A 187 -10.09 -13.67 7.18
C THR A 187 -10.59 -15.11 6.95
N GLU A 188 -9.77 -16.08 7.30
CA GLU A 188 -10.13 -17.50 7.22
C GLU A 188 -11.23 -17.86 8.23
N ALA A 189 -11.11 -17.38 9.48
CA ALA A 189 -12.13 -17.59 10.50
C ALA A 189 -13.51 -17.05 10.06
N TRP A 190 -13.55 -15.88 9.44
CA TRP A 190 -14.79 -15.31 8.90
C TRP A 190 -15.43 -16.21 7.83
N GLY A 191 -14.64 -16.90 7.03
CA GLY A 191 -15.13 -17.88 6.07
C GLY A 191 -15.93 -19.01 6.71
N TRP A 192 -15.71 -19.28 7.99
CA TRP A 192 -16.42 -20.30 8.79
C TRP A 192 -17.44 -19.70 9.76
N GLY A 193 -17.67 -18.39 9.71
CA GLY A 193 -18.59 -17.69 10.59
C GLY A 193 -18.05 -17.43 11.99
N GLU A 194 -16.72 -17.56 12.18
CA GLU A 194 -16.04 -17.34 13.43
C GLU A 194 -15.25 -16.01 13.39
N ASP A 195 -14.82 -15.52 14.56
CA ASP A 195 -14.00 -14.33 14.68
C ASP A 195 -12.86 -14.58 15.67
N LEU A 196 -11.66 -14.11 15.34
CA LEU A 196 -10.52 -14.20 16.24
C LEU A 196 -10.36 -12.90 17.02
N THR A 197 -10.10 -13.02 18.31
CA THR A 197 -9.91 -11.88 19.23
C THR A 197 -8.45 -11.53 19.42
N GLY A 198 -7.53 -12.47 19.14
CA GLY A 198 -6.08 -12.32 19.31
C GLY A 198 -5.27 -13.04 18.25
N ILE A 199 -3.98 -12.71 18.18
CA ILE A 199 -3.06 -13.31 17.21
C ILE A 199 -2.53 -14.69 17.61
N HIS A 200 -2.83 -15.14 18.83
CA HIS A 200 -2.42 -16.45 19.35
C HIS A 200 -3.55 -17.47 19.39
N GLU A 201 -4.74 -17.10 18.94
CA GLU A 201 -5.86 -18.03 18.79
C GLU A 201 -5.70 -18.91 17.56
N MET A 202 -6.20 -20.15 17.65
CA MET A 202 -6.18 -21.08 16.54
C MET A 202 -7.14 -20.65 15.44
N VAL A 203 -6.64 -20.61 14.21
CA VAL A 203 -7.48 -20.43 13.02
C VAL A 203 -8.30 -21.69 12.81
N PRO A 204 -9.63 -21.59 12.73
CA PRO A 204 -10.51 -22.75 12.55
C PRO A 204 -10.07 -23.61 11.35
N HIS A 205 -9.99 -24.92 11.55
CA HIS A 205 -9.65 -25.95 10.55
C HIS A 205 -8.23 -25.94 9.99
N PHE A 206 -7.34 -25.00 10.42
CA PHE A 206 -5.99 -24.89 9.86
C PHE A 206 -4.86 -25.29 10.82
N GLU A 207 -5.14 -25.39 12.12
CA GLU A 207 -4.15 -25.74 13.15
C GLU A 207 -2.93 -24.79 13.15
N VAL A 208 -3.15 -23.54 12.86
CA VAL A 208 -2.17 -22.44 12.89
C VAL A 208 -2.73 -21.21 13.57
N THR A 209 -1.87 -20.31 14.03
CA THR A 209 -2.26 -19.03 14.61
C THR A 209 -1.89 -17.87 13.68
N PRO A 210 -2.56 -16.71 13.77
CA PRO A 210 -2.14 -15.48 13.08
C PRO A 210 -0.66 -15.14 13.30
N ALA A 211 -0.16 -15.33 14.51
CA ALA A 211 1.24 -15.09 14.86
C ALA A 211 2.20 -15.98 14.08
N GLU A 212 1.88 -17.26 13.93
CA GLU A 212 2.68 -18.20 13.14
C GLU A 212 2.65 -17.85 11.64
N ILE A 213 1.50 -17.45 11.12
CA ILE A 213 1.36 -17.00 9.72
C ILE A 213 2.26 -15.78 9.48
N ILE A 214 2.13 -14.73 10.29
CA ILE A 214 2.91 -13.49 10.15
C ILE A 214 4.41 -13.80 10.24
N SER A 215 4.85 -14.52 11.26
CA SER A 215 6.26 -14.85 11.48
C SER A 215 6.85 -15.69 10.34
N THR A 216 6.10 -16.67 9.84
CA THR A 216 6.53 -17.50 8.71
C THR A 216 6.67 -16.68 7.44
N MET A 217 5.71 -15.79 7.16
CA MET A 217 5.74 -14.96 5.96
C MET A 217 6.85 -13.91 6.00
N ILE A 218 7.17 -13.33 7.17
CA ILE A 218 8.35 -12.47 7.33
C ILE A 218 9.63 -13.26 7.01
N ARG A 219 9.78 -14.46 7.56
CA ARG A 219 10.96 -15.30 7.29
C ARG A 219 11.06 -15.74 5.83
N ALA A 220 9.94 -16.06 5.19
CA ALA A 220 9.88 -16.37 3.76
C ALA A 220 10.29 -15.16 2.90
N ASN A 221 9.82 -13.96 3.25
CA ASN A 221 10.19 -12.72 2.59
C ASN A 221 11.71 -12.47 2.65
N GLU A 222 12.31 -12.66 3.82
CA GLU A 222 13.75 -12.48 4.01
C GLU A 222 14.57 -13.55 3.27
N LEU A 223 14.10 -14.80 3.26
CA LEU A 223 14.73 -15.88 2.51
C LEU A 223 14.76 -15.60 0.99
N LEU A 224 13.68 -15.03 0.47
CA LEU A 224 13.55 -14.64 -0.94
C LEU A 224 14.22 -13.29 -1.26
N LYS A 225 14.61 -12.52 -0.26
CA LYS A 225 15.18 -11.16 -0.41
C LYS A 225 14.27 -10.26 -1.25
N LEU A 226 12.96 -10.32 -1.01
CA LEU A 226 12.00 -9.51 -1.76
C LEU A 226 12.27 -8.00 -1.56
N PRO A 227 11.97 -7.16 -2.54
CA PRO A 227 12.30 -5.73 -2.49
C PRO A 227 11.53 -4.96 -1.42
N HIS A 228 10.35 -5.43 -1.01
CA HIS A 228 9.50 -4.79 -0.03
C HIS A 228 9.32 -5.66 1.22
N SER A 229 9.15 -5.01 2.38
CA SER A 229 8.77 -5.67 3.63
C SER A 229 7.42 -6.36 3.50
N VAL A 230 7.10 -7.32 4.35
CA VAL A 230 5.73 -7.87 4.43
C VAL A 230 4.77 -6.73 4.75
N HIS A 231 3.82 -6.50 3.87
CA HIS A 231 2.84 -5.43 3.94
C HIS A 231 1.61 -5.93 4.71
N LEU A 232 1.49 -5.51 5.96
CA LEU A 232 0.53 -6.06 6.90
C LEU A 232 -0.60 -5.07 7.25
N HIS A 233 -1.82 -5.48 7.01
CA HIS A 233 -3.02 -4.99 7.67
C HIS A 233 -3.24 -5.85 8.92
N CYS A 234 -2.94 -5.30 10.09
CA CYS A 234 -3.00 -6.04 11.35
C CYS A 234 -4.40 -6.57 11.65
N ASN A 235 -4.47 -7.50 12.60
CA ASN A 235 -5.74 -8.06 13.05
C ASN A 235 -6.59 -7.04 13.81
N ASN A 236 -7.90 -7.28 13.87
CA ASN A 236 -8.85 -6.50 14.68
C ASN A 236 -8.97 -5.01 14.30
N LEU A 237 -8.84 -4.67 13.02
CA LEU A 237 -9.03 -3.29 12.55
C LEU A 237 -10.33 -2.70 13.11
N GLY A 238 -10.23 -1.51 13.68
CA GLY A 238 -11.38 -0.74 14.17
C GLY A 238 -12.00 -1.25 15.46
N LYS A 239 -11.59 -2.43 15.99
CA LYS A 239 -12.13 -2.95 17.26
C LYS A 239 -11.58 -2.18 18.45
N PRO A 240 -12.40 -1.89 19.49
CA PRO A 240 -11.91 -1.32 20.73
C PRO A 240 -10.84 -2.20 21.37
N GLY A 241 -9.72 -1.60 21.80
CA GLY A 241 -8.62 -2.34 22.45
C GLY A 241 -7.60 -2.96 21.48
N ASN A 242 -7.79 -2.88 20.20
CA ASN A 242 -6.92 -3.52 19.20
C ASN A 242 -5.45 -3.06 19.21
N TYR A 243 -5.13 -1.97 19.91
CA TYR A 243 -3.74 -1.54 20.06
C TYR A 243 -2.86 -2.61 20.75
N GLN A 244 -3.43 -3.45 21.61
CA GLN A 244 -2.73 -4.55 22.26
C GLN A 244 -2.32 -5.61 21.24
N THR A 245 -3.27 -6.07 20.43
CA THR A 245 -3.02 -7.00 19.32
C THR A 245 -1.94 -6.46 18.36
N THR A 246 -1.96 -5.15 18.10
CA THR A 246 -0.94 -4.52 17.25
C THR A 246 0.44 -4.52 17.90
N LEU A 247 0.53 -4.26 19.23
CA LEU A 247 1.79 -4.36 19.96
C LEU A 247 2.35 -5.78 19.95
N GLU A 248 1.50 -6.77 20.22
CA GLU A 248 1.87 -8.19 20.14
C GLU A 248 2.36 -8.56 18.75
N THR A 249 1.68 -8.06 17.70
CA THR A 249 2.13 -8.26 16.31
C THR A 249 3.53 -7.68 16.07
N PHE A 250 3.86 -6.53 16.63
CA PHE A 250 5.20 -5.95 16.50
C PHE A 250 6.29 -6.74 17.25
N GLU A 251 5.91 -7.47 18.28
CA GLU A 251 6.81 -8.38 19.02
C GLU A 251 7.14 -9.66 18.23
N LEU A 252 6.34 -9.99 17.20
CA LEU A 252 6.61 -11.13 16.33
C LEU A 252 7.75 -10.90 15.33
N VAL A 253 8.17 -9.64 15.13
CA VAL A 253 9.24 -9.34 14.18
C VAL A 253 10.50 -10.07 14.64
N PRO A 254 10.93 -11.11 13.95
CA PRO A 254 12.00 -11.97 14.40
C PRO A 254 13.31 -11.19 14.46
N ASP A 255 14.17 -11.60 15.38
CA ASP A 255 15.56 -11.14 15.39
C ASP A 255 16.30 -11.78 14.22
N LEU A 256 16.17 -11.14 13.07
CA LEU A 256 16.89 -11.49 11.86
C LEU A 256 18.12 -10.60 11.78
N ASN A 257 19.24 -11.18 11.43
CA ASN A 257 20.45 -10.41 11.13
C ASN A 257 20.27 -9.71 9.76
N SER A 258 19.40 -8.68 9.74
CA SER A 258 18.99 -7.96 8.55
C SER A 258 19.06 -6.46 8.82
N ASP A 259 19.70 -5.72 7.94
CA ASP A 259 19.82 -4.26 8.01
C ASP A 259 18.59 -3.54 7.45
N ARG A 260 17.58 -4.29 7.01
CA ARG A 260 16.39 -3.75 6.36
C ARG A 260 15.13 -3.91 7.21
N GLN A 261 14.13 -3.11 6.90
CA GLN A 261 12.79 -3.27 7.46
C GLN A 261 12.16 -4.56 6.93
N THR A 262 11.57 -5.37 7.80
CA THR A 262 11.01 -6.68 7.47
C THR A 262 9.48 -6.70 7.53
N LEU A 263 8.89 -5.78 8.29
CA LEU A 263 7.45 -5.61 8.43
C LEU A 263 7.04 -4.16 8.19
N TYR A 264 6.03 -3.96 7.36
CA TYR A 264 5.38 -2.67 7.09
C TYR A 264 3.92 -2.73 7.53
N ALA A 265 3.61 -2.15 8.68
CA ALA A 265 2.25 -2.08 9.19
C ALA A 265 1.50 -0.91 8.55
N THR A 266 0.37 -1.19 7.91
CA THR A 266 -0.43 -0.20 7.19
C THR A 266 -1.43 0.48 8.10
N HIS A 267 -1.82 1.73 7.78
CA HIS A 267 -2.89 2.51 8.42
C HIS A 267 -3.06 2.25 9.93
N VAL A 268 -1.94 2.34 10.67
CA VAL A 268 -1.86 2.01 12.12
C VAL A 268 -2.86 2.80 12.97
N GLN A 269 -3.34 3.96 12.50
CA GLN A 269 -4.37 4.72 13.19
C GLN A 269 -5.65 3.90 13.46
N PHE A 270 -6.00 2.96 12.59
CA PHE A 270 -7.16 2.08 12.77
C PHE A 270 -6.85 0.84 13.63
N HIS A 271 -5.59 0.63 13.97
CA HIS A 271 -5.07 -0.45 14.80
C HIS A 271 -4.56 0.05 16.16
N ALA A 272 -4.87 1.29 16.52
CA ALA A 272 -4.40 1.95 17.75
C ALA A 272 -5.54 2.35 18.68
N TYR A 273 -6.70 1.70 18.57
CA TYR A 273 -7.87 2.02 19.37
C TYR A 273 -7.73 1.48 20.79
N GLY A 274 -8.10 2.33 21.77
CA GLY A 274 -8.19 1.93 23.14
C GLY A 274 -9.50 1.22 23.50
N GLY A 275 -9.50 0.53 24.63
CA GLY A 275 -10.72 0.03 25.24
C GLY A 275 -11.48 1.16 25.94
N GLY A 276 -12.80 1.27 25.71
CA GLY A 276 -13.70 2.27 26.28
C GLY A 276 -14.04 3.43 25.36
N HIS A 277 -15.24 3.97 25.53
CA HIS A 277 -15.73 5.09 24.72
C HIS A 277 -14.87 6.34 24.93
N GLY A 278 -14.25 6.83 23.88
CA GLY A 278 -13.80 8.22 23.74
C GLY A 278 -12.50 8.64 24.43
N ALA A 279 -11.78 7.79 25.16
CA ALA A 279 -10.58 8.20 25.86
C ALA A 279 -9.29 7.61 25.28
N THR A 280 -8.43 8.53 24.81
CA THR A 280 -6.98 8.42 24.77
C THR A 280 -6.35 7.57 23.65
N SER A 281 -6.65 7.89 22.41
CA SER A 281 -5.82 7.45 21.26
C SER A 281 -4.37 7.97 21.37
N VAL A 282 -4.15 9.15 21.94
CA VAL A 282 -2.85 9.84 21.96
C VAL A 282 -1.79 9.12 22.82
N GLN A 283 -2.12 8.63 24.02
CA GLN A 283 -1.12 7.94 24.85
C GLN A 283 -0.73 6.57 24.31
N ARG A 284 -1.65 5.90 23.63
CA ARG A 284 -1.44 4.57 23.04
C ARG A 284 -0.68 4.67 21.71
N GLN A 285 -0.93 5.71 20.95
CA GLN A 285 -0.13 6.09 19.79
C GLN A 285 1.33 6.33 20.17
N LYS A 286 1.59 6.98 21.32
CA LYS A 286 2.95 7.15 21.83
C LYS A 286 3.63 5.80 22.12
N ARG A 287 2.92 4.80 22.67
CA ARG A 287 3.48 3.45 22.91
C ARG A 287 3.83 2.74 21.63
N LEU A 288 2.96 2.78 20.60
CA LEU A 288 3.24 2.21 19.28
C LEU A 288 4.44 2.91 18.63
N ARG A 289 4.51 4.23 18.72
CA ARG A 289 5.64 5.01 18.19
C ARG A 289 6.97 4.66 18.88
N VAL A 290 6.97 4.53 20.21
CA VAL A 290 8.17 4.15 20.95
C VAL A 290 8.64 2.75 20.55
N ARG A 291 7.73 1.79 20.39
CA ARG A 291 8.07 0.43 19.95
C ARG A 291 8.63 0.39 18.54
N SER A 292 8.05 1.15 17.59
CA SER A 292 8.57 1.21 16.22
C SER A 292 9.94 1.88 16.13
N ILE A 293 10.20 2.91 16.94
CA ILE A 293 11.53 3.55 17.03
C ILE A 293 12.55 2.58 17.65
N ALA A 294 12.13 1.79 18.63
CA ALA A 294 12.99 0.80 19.27
C ALA A 294 13.29 -0.42 18.39
N ASN A 295 12.51 -0.66 17.34
CA ASN A 295 12.74 -1.75 16.40
C ASN A 295 12.89 -1.21 14.97
N PRO A 296 14.14 -1.06 14.47
CA PRO A 296 14.40 -0.49 13.14
C PRO A 296 13.88 -1.36 11.98
N ARG A 297 13.46 -2.59 12.26
CA ARG A 297 12.88 -3.50 11.27
C ARG A 297 11.40 -3.31 11.04
N LEU A 298 10.76 -2.44 11.84
CA LEU A 298 9.37 -2.04 11.69
C LEU A 298 9.29 -0.74 10.91
N SER A 299 8.46 -0.73 9.88
CA SER A 299 7.92 0.50 9.30
C SER A 299 6.41 0.52 9.40
N TRP A 300 5.84 1.69 9.45
CA TRP A 300 4.39 1.87 9.49
C TRP A 300 4.00 3.19 8.84
N THR A 301 2.84 3.20 8.22
CA THR A 301 2.23 4.42 7.74
C THR A 301 1.17 4.90 8.72
N TRP A 302 1.26 6.15 9.00
CA TRP A 302 0.19 6.93 9.57
C TRP A 302 -0.48 7.66 8.41
N ALA A 303 -1.53 7.09 7.83
CA ALA A 303 -2.34 7.87 6.91
C ALA A 303 -2.96 9.01 7.72
N ARG A 304 -2.54 10.24 7.49
CA ARG A 304 -3.36 11.39 7.87
C ARG A 304 -4.67 11.18 7.13
N SER A 305 -5.69 10.80 7.89
CA SER A 305 -6.97 10.46 7.31
C SER A 305 -7.55 11.64 6.55
N CYS A 306 -7.72 11.52 5.25
CA CYS A 306 -8.76 12.24 4.54
C CYS A 306 -10.17 11.98 5.13
N SER A 307 -10.31 10.97 5.99
CA SER A 307 -11.53 10.67 6.72
C SER A 307 -11.96 11.73 7.75
N ALA A 308 -11.08 12.61 8.20
CA ALA A 308 -11.49 13.76 9.02
C ALA A 308 -12.34 14.79 8.22
N GLU A 309 -12.16 14.85 6.90
CA GLU A 309 -12.99 15.70 6.03
C GLU A 309 -14.27 15.00 5.57
N ILE A 310 -14.23 13.67 5.40
CA ILE A 310 -15.43 12.87 5.10
C ILE A 310 -16.43 12.91 6.27
N GLY A 311 -15.95 12.88 7.52
CA GLY A 311 -16.81 12.98 8.70
C GLY A 311 -17.43 14.36 8.93
N ARG A 312 -16.93 15.42 8.30
CA ARG A 312 -17.53 16.77 8.36
C ARG A 312 -18.54 17.07 7.25
N ALA A 313 -18.59 16.24 6.22
CA ALA A 313 -19.55 16.39 5.13
C ALA A 313 -20.91 15.71 5.40
N HIS A 314 -21.10 15.09 6.55
CA HIS A 314 -22.31 14.37 6.95
C HIS A 314 -22.91 14.88 8.28
N VAL A 315 -22.73 16.15 8.60
CA VAL A 315 -23.50 16.81 9.68
C VAL A 315 -24.24 18.01 9.10
#